data_ee4b1f2ce3534a47870c03cfc1aa5103
#
_entry.id   ee4b1f2ce3534a47870c03cfc1aa5103
#
_cell.length_a   1.000
_cell.length_b   1.000
_cell.length_c   1.000
_cell.angle_alpha   90.00
_cell.angle_beta   90.00
_cell.angle_gamma   90.00
#
_symmetry.space_group_name_H-M   'P 1'
#
loop_
_entity.id
_entity.type
_entity.pdbx_description
1 polymer ?
#
loop_
_entity_poly.entity_id
_entity_poly.type
_entity_poly.pdbx_seq_one_letter_code
_entity_poly.pdbx_strand_id
1 'polypeptide(L)'
;MEGLNKVFTSELQTYVSELKEVMFQKGYSDCQVQTYNKTWQSILSYASVQPNQEFTEGFRQQFLQDVCAEALEKRDSMYRITRAVNMLSDFTQFHVIFRQYCTPSTDFSEELHDLFSEFLKAEEHRHFSESTMKQLRGRLMRFHDYLYDIGIRDFKSVTGSIINTYILSLARYSTTYVSESLREIRRMLTFGYENC
;
A
#
# COMPACT_ATOMS: atom_id res chain seq x y z
N MET A 1 9.70 -17.85 7.23
CA MET A 1 8.83 -16.93 6.46
C MET A 1 7.43 -17.26 6.88
N GLU A 2 6.84 -16.46 7.76
CA GLU A 2 5.39 -16.48 7.94
C GLU A 2 4.80 -16.02 6.62
N GLY A 3 4.08 -16.95 5.96
CA GLY A 3 3.49 -16.68 4.65
C GLY A 3 2.41 -15.60 4.76
N LEU A 4 2.19 -14.86 3.70
CA LEU A 4 1.02 -13.98 3.56
C LEU A 4 -0.24 -14.75 3.99
N ASN A 5 -1.12 -14.11 4.75
CA ASN A 5 -2.34 -14.73 5.23
C ASN A 5 -3.18 -15.23 4.04
N LYS A 6 -3.63 -16.48 4.14
CA LYS A 6 -4.58 -17.02 3.17
C LYS A 6 -5.95 -16.41 3.45
N VAL A 7 -6.51 -15.75 2.46
CA VAL A 7 -7.83 -15.13 2.53
C VAL A 7 -8.76 -15.88 1.58
N PHE A 8 -9.90 -16.31 2.09
CA PHE A 8 -10.90 -17.01 1.31
C PHE A 8 -12.02 -16.10 0.84
N THR A 9 -12.65 -16.46 -0.26
CA THR A 9 -13.73 -15.69 -0.88
C THR A 9 -14.89 -15.44 0.07
N SER A 10 -15.15 -16.34 1.02
CA SER A 10 -16.18 -16.19 2.07
C SER A 10 -15.90 -15.04 3.06
N GLU A 11 -14.67 -14.61 3.19
CA GLU A 11 -14.25 -13.56 4.14
C GLU A 11 -14.24 -12.15 3.50
N LEU A 12 -14.30 -12.07 2.16
CA LEU A 12 -14.14 -10.82 1.42
C LEU A 12 -15.18 -9.75 1.80
N GLN A 13 -16.40 -10.14 2.18
CA GLN A 13 -17.42 -9.18 2.61
C GLN A 13 -16.98 -8.36 3.83
N THR A 14 -16.32 -9.02 4.79
CA THR A 14 -15.78 -8.36 5.99
C THR A 14 -14.69 -7.36 5.59
N TYR A 15 -13.73 -7.80 4.78
CA TYR A 15 -12.65 -6.92 4.29
C TYR A 15 -13.17 -5.73 3.49
N VAL A 16 -14.20 -5.91 2.65
CA VAL A 16 -14.82 -4.79 1.91
C VAL A 16 -15.46 -3.79 2.88
N SER A 17 -16.10 -4.25 3.94
CA SER A 17 -16.72 -3.38 4.94
C SER A 17 -15.65 -2.58 5.70
N GLU A 18 -14.62 -3.24 6.21
CA GLU A 18 -13.50 -2.61 6.90
C GLU A 18 -12.75 -1.60 5.99
N LEU A 19 -12.49 -2.00 4.74
CA LEU A 19 -11.81 -1.14 3.77
C LEU A 19 -12.58 0.16 3.53
N LYS A 20 -13.92 0.11 3.45
CA LYS A 20 -14.74 1.32 3.31
C LYS A 20 -14.63 2.24 4.53
N GLU A 21 -14.63 1.68 5.74
CA GLU A 21 -14.45 2.47 6.96
C GLU A 21 -13.09 3.16 6.98
N VAL A 22 -12.02 2.43 6.66
CA VAL A 22 -10.68 3.00 6.56
C VAL A 22 -10.60 4.08 5.49
N MET A 23 -11.27 3.92 4.35
CA MET A 23 -11.34 4.96 3.33
C MET A 23 -11.98 6.26 3.85
N PHE A 24 -13.10 6.16 4.59
CA PHE A 24 -13.74 7.34 5.18
C PHE A 24 -12.82 8.02 6.20
N GLN A 25 -12.15 7.26 7.06
CA GLN A 25 -11.17 7.78 8.02
C GLN A 25 -10.01 8.52 7.32
N LYS A 26 -9.62 8.08 6.12
CA LYS A 26 -8.59 8.73 5.29
C LYS A 26 -9.12 9.89 4.42
N GLY A 27 -10.37 10.30 4.60
CA GLY A 27 -10.95 11.46 3.92
C GLY A 27 -11.40 11.22 2.48
N TYR A 28 -11.62 9.98 2.07
CA TYR A 28 -12.25 9.70 0.77
C TYR A 28 -13.70 10.18 0.78
N SER A 29 -14.14 10.81 -0.31
CA SER A 29 -15.54 11.21 -0.48
C SER A 29 -16.44 9.99 -0.73
N ASP A 30 -17.72 10.12 -0.39
CA ASP A 30 -18.74 9.10 -0.68
C ASP A 30 -18.72 8.67 -2.15
N CYS A 31 -18.59 9.61 -3.06
CA CYS A 31 -18.54 9.33 -4.50
C CYS A 31 -17.34 8.42 -4.86
N GLN A 32 -16.17 8.66 -4.26
CA GLN A 32 -14.99 7.83 -4.49
C GLN A 32 -15.20 6.43 -3.92
N VAL A 33 -15.69 6.31 -2.68
CA VAL A 33 -15.99 5.02 -2.04
C VAL A 33 -17.01 4.24 -2.87
N GLN A 34 -18.09 4.86 -3.32
CA GLN A 34 -19.11 4.22 -4.16
C GLN A 34 -18.55 3.75 -5.51
N THR A 35 -17.62 4.50 -6.08
CA THR A 35 -16.97 4.11 -7.35
C THR A 35 -16.18 2.80 -7.18
N TYR A 36 -15.40 2.65 -6.12
CA TYR A 36 -14.68 1.40 -5.83
C TYR A 36 -15.63 0.29 -5.39
N ASN A 37 -16.64 0.61 -4.58
CA ASN A 37 -17.60 -0.35 -4.06
C ASN A 37 -18.34 -1.10 -5.19
N LYS A 38 -18.64 -0.46 -6.33
CA LYS A 38 -19.23 -1.15 -7.49
C LYS A 38 -18.40 -2.35 -7.94
N THR A 39 -17.09 -2.17 -8.06
CA THR A 39 -16.18 -3.26 -8.42
C THR A 39 -16.12 -4.32 -7.33
N TRP A 40 -16.07 -3.92 -6.06
CA TRP A 40 -16.05 -4.88 -4.94
C TRP A 40 -17.33 -5.70 -4.83
N GLN A 41 -18.49 -5.11 -5.09
CA GLN A 41 -19.75 -5.86 -5.14
C GLN A 41 -19.73 -6.88 -6.29
N SER A 42 -19.14 -6.54 -7.43
CA SER A 42 -18.96 -7.50 -8.53
C SER A 42 -18.01 -8.64 -8.13
N ILE A 43 -16.92 -8.36 -7.40
CA ILE A 43 -16.02 -9.40 -6.84
C ILE A 43 -16.79 -10.29 -5.87
N LEU A 44 -17.58 -9.72 -4.95
CA LEU A 44 -18.36 -10.48 -3.98
C LEU A 44 -19.39 -11.38 -4.65
N SER A 45 -20.08 -10.89 -5.67
CA SER A 45 -21.02 -11.68 -6.46
C SER A 45 -20.31 -12.83 -7.19
N TYR A 46 -19.15 -12.58 -7.79
CA TYR A 46 -18.34 -13.60 -8.44
C TYR A 46 -17.82 -14.63 -7.43
N ALA A 47 -17.34 -14.18 -6.29
CA ALA A 47 -16.84 -15.02 -5.20
C ALA A 47 -17.93 -15.90 -4.56
N SER A 48 -19.19 -15.45 -4.53
CA SER A 48 -20.29 -16.20 -3.95
C SER A 48 -20.56 -17.55 -4.63
N VAL A 49 -20.18 -17.66 -5.89
CA VAL A 49 -20.29 -18.91 -6.69
C VAL A 49 -19.15 -19.88 -6.35
N GLN A 50 -18.08 -19.40 -5.70
CA GLN A 50 -16.88 -20.16 -5.35
C GLN A 50 -16.45 -19.89 -3.88
N PRO A 51 -17.29 -20.25 -2.88
CA PRO A 51 -17.15 -19.75 -1.51
C PRO A 51 -15.89 -20.22 -0.77
N ASN A 52 -15.26 -21.29 -1.21
CA ASN A 52 -14.07 -21.87 -0.57
C ASN A 52 -12.78 -21.66 -1.37
N GLN A 53 -12.80 -20.78 -2.35
CA GLN A 53 -11.61 -20.48 -3.14
C GLN A 53 -10.74 -19.46 -2.41
N GLU A 54 -9.44 -19.64 -2.47
CA GLU A 54 -8.47 -18.65 -1.97
C GLU A 54 -8.43 -17.43 -2.90
N PHE A 55 -8.46 -16.22 -2.34
CA PHE A 55 -8.40 -14.95 -3.06
C PHE A 55 -6.99 -14.64 -3.55
N THR A 56 -6.53 -15.42 -4.50
CA THR A 56 -5.18 -15.36 -5.09
C THR A 56 -5.10 -14.37 -6.26
N GLU A 57 -3.88 -14.14 -6.76
CA GLU A 57 -3.66 -13.42 -8.02
C GLU A 57 -4.41 -14.10 -9.19
N GLY A 58 -4.38 -15.44 -9.25
CA GLY A 58 -5.10 -16.20 -10.27
C GLY A 58 -6.61 -15.94 -10.23
N PHE A 59 -7.23 -15.95 -9.03
CA PHE A 59 -8.63 -15.60 -8.86
C PHE A 59 -8.94 -14.18 -9.39
N ARG A 60 -8.10 -13.21 -9.03
CA ARG A 60 -8.29 -11.81 -9.47
C ARG A 60 -8.17 -11.64 -10.98
N GLN A 61 -7.21 -12.32 -11.60
CA GLN A 61 -7.06 -12.30 -13.06
C GLN A 61 -8.26 -12.95 -13.75
N GLN A 62 -8.74 -14.08 -13.22
CA GLN A 62 -9.91 -14.75 -13.75
C GLN A 62 -11.16 -13.86 -13.63
N PHE A 63 -11.39 -13.25 -12.47
CA PHE A 63 -12.46 -12.27 -12.28
C PHE A 63 -12.40 -11.13 -13.32
N LEU A 64 -11.22 -10.56 -13.54
CA LEU A 64 -11.05 -9.48 -14.53
C LEU A 64 -11.39 -9.96 -15.95
N GLN A 65 -11.02 -11.18 -16.31
CA GLN A 65 -11.32 -11.75 -17.62
C GLN A 65 -12.81 -12.07 -17.80
N ASP A 66 -13.43 -12.70 -16.79
CA ASP A 66 -14.79 -13.23 -16.91
C ASP A 66 -15.87 -12.15 -16.73
N VAL A 67 -15.65 -11.18 -15.85
CA VAL A 67 -16.67 -10.21 -15.43
C VAL A 67 -16.41 -8.82 -15.99
N CYS A 68 -15.15 -8.48 -16.19
CA CYS A 68 -14.75 -7.12 -16.55
C CYS A 68 -14.23 -6.99 -18.00
N ALA A 69 -14.30 -8.06 -18.82
CA ALA A 69 -13.75 -8.09 -20.17
C ALA A 69 -14.21 -6.89 -21.02
N GLU A 70 -15.52 -6.62 -21.07
CA GLU A 70 -16.08 -5.50 -21.85
C GLU A 70 -15.65 -4.12 -21.31
N ALA A 71 -15.47 -4.01 -19.98
CA ALA A 71 -15.03 -2.77 -19.36
C ALA A 71 -13.52 -2.53 -19.54
N LEU A 72 -12.75 -3.60 -19.71
CA LEU A 72 -11.31 -3.54 -19.93
C LEU A 72 -10.93 -3.00 -21.31
N GLU A 73 -11.84 -3.03 -22.29
CA GLU A 73 -11.63 -2.41 -23.60
C GLU A 73 -11.50 -0.88 -23.50
N LYS A 74 -12.08 -0.27 -22.46
CA LYS A 74 -11.98 1.17 -22.21
C LYS A 74 -10.84 1.43 -21.20
N ARG A 75 -9.76 2.06 -21.66
CA ARG A 75 -8.55 2.34 -20.86
C ARG A 75 -8.82 2.90 -19.47
N ASP A 76 -9.73 3.88 -19.35
CA ASP A 76 -10.04 4.52 -18.05
C ASP A 76 -10.81 3.59 -17.11
N SER A 77 -11.67 2.74 -17.66
CA SER A 77 -12.41 1.74 -16.88
C SER A 77 -11.47 0.64 -16.40
N MET A 78 -10.57 0.16 -17.26
CA MET A 78 -9.55 -0.82 -16.90
C MET A 78 -8.72 -0.35 -15.70
N TYR A 79 -8.21 0.88 -15.76
CA TYR A 79 -7.39 1.44 -14.67
C TYR A 79 -8.15 1.48 -13.33
N ARG A 80 -9.40 1.96 -13.34
CA ARG A 80 -10.22 2.07 -12.12
C ARG A 80 -10.55 0.71 -11.53
N ILE A 81 -10.96 -0.24 -12.37
CA ILE A 81 -11.31 -1.60 -11.94
C ILE A 81 -10.08 -2.30 -11.38
N THR A 82 -8.97 -2.31 -12.12
CA THR A 82 -7.72 -2.93 -11.66
C THR A 82 -7.23 -2.29 -10.36
N ARG A 83 -7.35 -0.97 -10.23
CA ARG A 83 -7.01 -0.26 -8.99
C ARG A 83 -7.89 -0.70 -7.81
N ALA A 84 -9.21 -0.85 -8.01
CA ALA A 84 -10.12 -1.32 -6.97
C ALA A 84 -9.81 -2.76 -6.53
N VAL A 85 -9.56 -3.65 -7.50
CA VAL A 85 -9.17 -5.05 -7.24
C VAL A 85 -7.85 -5.11 -6.45
N ASN A 86 -6.86 -4.35 -6.87
CA ASN A 86 -5.56 -4.30 -6.21
C ASN A 86 -5.66 -3.70 -4.80
N MET A 87 -6.45 -2.64 -4.60
CA MET A 87 -6.66 -2.04 -3.29
C MET A 87 -7.27 -3.05 -2.31
N LEU A 88 -8.30 -3.81 -2.73
CA LEU A 88 -8.87 -4.86 -1.90
C LEU A 88 -7.84 -5.95 -1.60
N SER A 89 -7.11 -6.41 -2.60
CA SER A 89 -6.07 -7.42 -2.42
C SER A 89 -4.96 -6.99 -1.46
N ASP A 90 -4.51 -5.75 -1.56
CA ASP A 90 -3.48 -5.23 -0.65
C ASP A 90 -4.06 -5.08 0.76
N PHE A 91 -5.30 -4.64 0.88
CA PHE A 91 -5.96 -4.51 2.18
C PHE A 91 -6.18 -5.85 2.89
N THR A 92 -6.54 -6.91 2.16
CA THR A 92 -6.69 -8.26 2.75
C THR A 92 -5.38 -8.82 3.31
N GLN A 93 -4.22 -8.34 2.85
CA GLN A 93 -2.91 -8.80 3.30
C GLN A 93 -2.30 -7.92 4.37
N PHE A 94 -2.51 -6.61 4.29
CA PHE A 94 -1.76 -5.63 5.08
C PHE A 94 -2.63 -4.76 5.98
N HIS A 95 -3.97 -4.80 5.84
CA HIS A 95 -4.95 -3.95 6.55
C HIS A 95 -4.69 -2.45 6.43
N VAL A 96 -3.98 -2.01 5.39
CA VAL A 96 -3.68 -0.61 5.12
C VAL A 96 -4.05 -0.23 3.68
N ILE A 97 -4.38 1.05 3.48
CA ILE A 97 -4.52 1.63 2.14
C ILE A 97 -3.22 2.33 1.80
N PHE A 98 -2.44 1.73 0.89
CA PHE A 98 -1.15 2.28 0.52
C PHE A 98 -1.27 3.64 -0.19
N ARG A 99 -0.23 4.45 -0.07
CA ARG A 99 -0.11 5.77 -0.66
C ARG A 99 -0.44 5.84 -2.16
N GLN A 100 -0.21 4.77 -2.90
CA GLN A 100 -0.58 4.70 -4.32
C GLN A 100 -2.08 4.84 -4.58
N TYR A 101 -2.92 4.67 -3.56
CA TYR A 101 -4.37 4.78 -3.64
C TYR A 101 -4.93 6.06 -3.01
N CYS A 102 -4.18 6.76 -2.20
CA CYS A 102 -4.60 7.98 -1.52
C CYS A 102 -3.80 9.21 -1.99
N THR A 103 -4.30 10.39 -1.64
CA THR A 103 -3.53 11.63 -1.81
C THR A 103 -2.27 11.54 -0.96
N PRO A 104 -1.08 11.78 -1.54
CA PRO A 104 0.15 11.73 -0.79
C PRO A 104 0.14 12.73 0.36
N SER A 105 0.62 12.31 1.53
CA SER A 105 0.97 13.23 2.60
C SER A 105 2.01 14.23 2.09
N THR A 106 1.87 15.48 2.48
CA THR A 106 2.80 16.54 2.09
C THR A 106 3.98 16.62 3.03
N ASP A 107 3.80 16.14 4.26
CA ASP A 107 4.83 16.18 5.28
C ASP A 107 4.78 14.93 6.18
N PHE A 108 5.83 14.71 6.97
CA PHE A 108 5.90 13.63 7.94
C PHE A 108 5.02 13.95 9.15
N SER A 109 4.52 12.91 9.85
CA SER A 109 3.79 13.09 11.11
C SER A 109 4.70 13.68 12.18
N GLU A 110 4.12 14.41 13.13
CA GLU A 110 4.86 15.11 14.18
C GLU A 110 5.81 14.17 14.95
N GLU A 111 5.35 12.96 15.25
CA GLU A 111 6.10 11.99 16.05
C GLU A 111 7.33 11.39 15.33
N LEU A 112 7.30 11.31 14.01
CA LEU A 112 8.39 10.76 13.19
C LEU A 112 9.11 11.84 12.39
N HIS A 113 8.63 13.09 12.45
CA HIS A 113 9.10 14.20 11.64
C HIS A 113 10.61 14.43 11.77
N ASP A 114 11.11 14.48 12.98
CA ASP A 114 12.49 14.88 13.23
C ASP A 114 13.47 13.91 12.59
N LEU A 115 13.30 12.61 12.81
CA LEU A 115 14.17 11.59 12.22
C LEU A 115 14.20 11.64 10.69
N PHE A 116 13.01 11.67 10.06
CA PHE A 116 12.94 11.67 8.58
C PHE A 116 13.49 12.97 8.01
N SER A 117 13.22 14.10 8.64
CA SER A 117 13.68 15.42 8.22
C SER A 117 15.19 15.61 8.41
N GLU A 118 15.75 15.17 9.52
CA GLU A 118 17.18 15.23 9.80
C GLU A 118 17.97 14.32 8.85
N PHE A 119 17.46 13.11 8.60
CA PHE A 119 18.06 12.23 7.61
C PHE A 119 18.07 12.87 6.21
N LEU A 120 16.95 13.45 5.77
CA LEU A 120 16.91 14.15 4.46
C LEU A 120 17.89 15.31 4.39
N LYS A 121 18.02 16.13 5.45
CA LYS A 121 19.03 17.20 5.52
C LYS A 121 20.45 16.66 5.43
N ALA A 122 20.76 15.55 6.13
CA ALA A 122 22.06 14.89 6.05
C ALA A 122 22.38 14.41 4.62
N GLU A 123 21.36 13.89 3.91
CA GLU A 123 21.51 13.45 2.52
C GLU A 123 21.67 14.62 1.52
N GLU A 124 21.04 15.78 1.75
CA GLU A 124 21.24 16.98 0.94
C GLU A 124 22.71 17.42 0.90
N HIS A 125 23.45 17.28 1.99
CA HIS A 125 24.89 17.57 2.04
C HIS A 125 25.76 16.64 1.18
N ARG A 126 25.20 15.54 0.66
CA ARG A 126 25.90 14.63 -0.26
C ARG A 126 25.84 15.06 -1.72
N HIS A 127 25.30 16.25 -2.00
CA HIS A 127 25.24 16.82 -3.35
C HIS A 127 24.50 15.96 -4.38
N PHE A 128 23.45 15.25 -3.97
CA PHE A 128 22.57 14.56 -4.91
C PHE A 128 21.82 15.54 -5.79
N SER A 129 21.47 15.10 -7.00
CA SER A 129 20.59 15.88 -7.86
C SER A 129 19.21 16.09 -7.22
N GLU A 130 18.55 17.19 -7.56
CA GLU A 130 17.19 17.49 -7.13
C GLU A 130 16.22 16.31 -7.42
N SER A 131 16.34 15.71 -8.61
CA SER A 131 15.56 14.53 -8.99
C SER A 131 15.81 13.35 -8.06
N THR A 132 17.05 13.10 -7.67
CA THR A 132 17.41 12.03 -6.73
C THR A 132 16.83 12.30 -5.35
N MET A 133 16.93 13.54 -4.85
CA MET A 133 16.33 13.92 -3.57
C MET A 133 14.81 13.79 -3.56
N LYS A 134 14.15 14.18 -4.65
CA LYS A 134 12.70 14.01 -4.81
C LYS A 134 12.28 12.54 -4.76
N GLN A 135 13.04 11.65 -5.40
CA GLN A 135 12.78 10.20 -5.36
C GLN A 135 13.01 9.63 -3.96
N LEU A 136 14.11 9.98 -3.30
CA LEU A 136 14.42 9.60 -1.94
C LEU A 136 13.29 10.01 -0.98
N ARG A 137 12.91 11.30 -0.99
CA ARG A 137 11.80 11.81 -0.18
C ARG A 137 10.50 11.05 -0.46
N GLY A 138 10.19 10.75 -1.73
CA GLY A 138 8.99 10.02 -2.10
C GLY A 138 8.95 8.59 -1.57
N ARG A 139 10.10 7.88 -1.55
CA ARG A 139 10.20 6.52 -0.98
C ARG A 139 10.12 6.53 0.53
N LEU A 140 10.81 7.46 1.19
CA LEU A 140 10.75 7.62 2.64
C LEU A 140 9.35 8.00 3.11
N MET A 141 8.67 8.91 2.41
CA MET A 141 7.29 9.27 2.71
C MET A 141 6.34 8.07 2.62
N ARG A 142 6.55 7.16 1.67
CA ARG A 142 5.76 5.94 1.57
C ARG A 142 5.99 4.99 2.74
N PHE A 143 7.23 4.87 3.18
CA PHE A 143 7.56 4.07 4.38
C PHE A 143 7.00 4.70 5.64
N HIS A 144 7.11 6.02 5.80
CA HIS A 144 6.49 6.78 6.87
C HIS A 144 4.97 6.55 6.93
N ASP A 145 4.27 6.73 5.79
CA ASP A 145 2.82 6.54 5.72
C ASP A 145 2.42 5.10 6.12
N TYR A 146 3.22 4.11 5.71
CA TYR A 146 3.03 2.72 6.13
C TYR A 146 3.20 2.55 7.65
N LEU A 147 4.26 3.08 8.25
CA LEU A 147 4.47 3.02 9.70
C LEU A 147 3.31 3.68 10.45
N TYR A 148 2.90 4.85 9.97
CA TYR A 148 1.78 5.58 10.54
C TYR A 148 0.47 4.78 10.50
N ASP A 149 0.18 4.13 9.38
CA ASP A 149 -1.03 3.33 9.16
C ASP A 149 -1.10 2.09 10.06
N ILE A 150 0.04 1.47 10.36
CA ILE A 150 0.11 0.33 11.29
C ILE A 150 0.29 0.74 12.76
N GLY A 151 0.16 2.04 13.07
CA GLY A 151 0.21 2.56 14.43
C GLY A 151 1.60 2.76 15.02
N ILE A 152 2.67 2.66 14.23
CA ILE A 152 4.03 2.93 14.70
C ILE A 152 4.26 4.44 14.75
N ARG A 153 4.56 4.94 15.97
CA ARG A 153 4.81 6.36 16.26
C ARG A 153 6.21 6.61 16.82
N ASP A 154 6.89 5.55 17.22
CA ASP A 154 8.25 5.60 17.73
C ASP A 154 9.15 4.74 16.85
N PHE A 155 10.25 5.34 16.40
CA PHE A 155 11.25 4.68 15.57
C PHE A 155 11.83 3.42 16.22
N LYS A 156 12.01 3.40 17.56
CA LYS A 156 12.53 2.24 18.30
C LYS A 156 11.60 1.02 18.22
N SER A 157 10.35 1.23 17.87
CA SER A 157 9.36 0.18 17.67
C SER A 157 9.45 -0.48 16.28
N VAL A 158 10.29 0.04 15.37
CA VAL A 158 10.45 -0.53 14.02
C VAL A 158 11.28 -1.80 14.09
N THR A 159 10.65 -2.95 13.85
CA THR A 159 11.27 -4.26 13.86
C THR A 159 11.60 -4.77 12.46
N GLY A 160 12.46 -5.79 12.36
CA GLY A 160 12.74 -6.47 11.10
C GLY A 160 11.49 -7.09 10.45
N SER A 161 10.53 -7.54 11.26
CA SER A 161 9.24 -8.06 10.75
C SER A 161 8.43 -6.96 10.06
N ILE A 162 8.33 -5.78 10.65
CA ILE A 162 7.66 -4.61 10.06
C ILE A 162 8.28 -4.24 8.71
N ILE A 163 9.63 -4.20 8.67
CA ILE A 163 10.35 -3.90 7.42
C ILE A 163 10.08 -4.96 6.35
N ASN A 164 10.13 -6.23 6.72
CA ASN A 164 9.84 -7.33 5.78
C ASN A 164 8.42 -7.24 5.23
N THR A 165 7.42 -6.98 6.08
CA THR A 165 6.03 -6.80 5.66
C THR A 165 5.90 -5.61 4.71
N TYR A 166 6.56 -4.49 5.01
CA TYR A 166 6.59 -3.34 4.10
C TYR A 166 7.21 -3.70 2.74
N ILE A 167 8.33 -4.40 2.72
CA ILE A 167 8.98 -4.81 1.46
C ILE A 167 8.07 -5.76 0.65
N LEU A 168 7.38 -6.69 1.31
CA LEU A 168 6.39 -7.56 0.66
C LEU A 168 5.25 -6.74 0.04
N SER A 169 4.83 -5.65 0.68
CA SER A 169 3.81 -4.75 0.13
C SER A 169 4.24 -4.05 -1.16
N LEU A 170 5.54 -3.97 -1.41
CA LEU A 170 6.12 -3.41 -2.62
C LEU A 170 6.25 -4.42 -3.78
N ALA A 171 5.74 -5.65 -3.64
CA ALA A 171 5.92 -6.72 -4.63
C ALA A 171 5.36 -6.39 -6.04
N ARG A 172 4.44 -5.41 -6.14
CA ARG A 172 3.91 -4.92 -7.43
C ARG A 172 4.82 -3.90 -8.15
N TYR A 173 5.89 -3.48 -7.50
CA TYR A 173 6.87 -2.54 -8.08
C TYR A 173 8.01 -3.30 -8.75
N SER A 174 8.80 -2.59 -9.56
CA SER A 174 10.00 -3.18 -10.15
C SER A 174 11.02 -3.58 -9.08
N THR A 175 11.79 -4.62 -9.35
CA THR A 175 12.87 -5.08 -8.46
C THR A 175 13.87 -3.98 -8.13
N THR A 176 14.16 -3.09 -9.10
CA THR A 176 15.00 -1.91 -8.90
C THR A 176 14.41 -0.97 -7.84
N TYR A 177 13.11 -0.67 -7.97
CA TYR A 177 12.42 0.19 -7.00
C TYR A 177 12.43 -0.40 -5.58
N VAL A 178 12.16 -1.69 -5.46
CA VAL A 178 12.17 -2.41 -4.17
C VAL A 178 13.58 -2.38 -3.55
N SER A 179 14.61 -2.69 -4.35
CA SER A 179 16.00 -2.71 -3.88
C SER A 179 16.48 -1.33 -3.42
N GLU A 180 16.13 -0.28 -4.17
CA GLU A 180 16.47 1.10 -3.78
C GLU A 180 15.71 1.52 -2.52
N SER A 181 14.42 1.21 -2.41
CA SER A 181 13.64 1.51 -1.22
C SER A 181 14.24 0.84 0.02
N LEU A 182 14.61 -0.45 -0.08
CA LEU A 182 15.25 -1.19 1.01
C LEU A 182 16.60 -0.57 1.39
N ARG A 183 17.41 -0.17 0.41
CA ARG A 183 18.71 0.48 0.65
C ARG A 183 18.52 1.81 1.41
N GLU A 184 17.57 2.61 1.00
CA GLU A 184 17.30 3.92 1.61
C GLU A 184 16.72 3.79 3.01
N ILE A 185 15.80 2.86 3.23
CA ILE A 185 15.28 2.55 4.56
C ILE A 185 16.40 2.09 5.49
N ARG A 186 17.27 1.18 5.03
CA ARG A 186 18.41 0.71 5.83
C ARG A 186 19.32 1.87 6.22
N ARG A 187 19.63 2.78 5.30
CA ARG A 187 20.46 3.95 5.59
C ARG A 187 19.81 4.88 6.61
N MET A 188 18.51 5.13 6.47
CA MET A 188 17.75 5.93 7.43
C MET A 188 17.71 5.27 8.82
N LEU A 189 17.50 3.96 8.89
CA LEU A 189 17.50 3.22 10.14
C LEU A 189 18.87 3.27 10.82
N THR A 190 19.96 3.12 10.05
CA THR A 190 21.34 3.26 10.58
C THR A 190 21.56 4.66 11.12
N PHE A 191 21.16 5.69 10.36
CA PHE A 191 21.26 7.09 10.81
C PHE A 191 20.50 7.33 12.11
N GLY A 192 19.26 6.84 12.22
CA GLY A 192 18.47 6.97 13.44
C GLY A 192 19.11 6.24 14.64
N TYR A 193 19.69 5.06 14.41
CA TYR A 193 20.36 4.31 15.48
C TYR A 193 21.65 5.00 15.96
N GLU A 194 22.35 5.72 15.10
CA GLU A 194 23.59 6.43 15.45
C GLU A 194 23.34 7.80 16.11
N ASN A 195 22.15 8.40 15.91
CA ASN A 195 21.84 9.77 16.32
C ASN A 195 20.71 9.89 17.36
N CYS A 196 19.98 8.81 17.67
CA CYS A 196 18.96 8.72 18.70
C CYS A 196 19.36 7.74 19.81
#